data_fd13fedc18cffb5418c55b35a4ff58b2
#
_entry.id   fd13fedc18cffb5418c55b35a4ff58b2
#
_cell.length_a   1.000
_cell.length_b   1.000
_cell.length_c   1.000
_cell.angle_alpha   90.00
_cell.angle_beta   90.00
_cell.angle_gamma   90.00
#
_symmetry.space_group_name_H-M   'P 1'
#
loop_
_entity.id
_entity.type
_entity.pdbx_description
1 polymer ?
#
loop_
_entity_poly.entity_id
_entity_poly.type
_entity_poly.pdbx_seq_one_letter_code
_entity_poly.pdbx_strand_id
1 'polypeptide(L)'
;IIIIGLSLKKGDIFIIENPEIHLHPKAISKFADFFAFLVSKGIQVIIETHSNYLLSKLRYINFKKEFKDEDCIIYYKDQQTDFVPIFIHSGKFTNINREKINFPTGFFDTDLDKLMEIR
;
A
#
# COMPACT_ATOMS: atom_id res chain seq x y z
N ILE A 1 -7.76 14.83 7.13
CA ILE A 1 -6.78 13.75 7.34
C ILE A 1 -5.43 14.28 7.81
N ILE A 2 -4.86 15.27 7.12
CA ILE A 2 -3.57 15.86 7.51
C ILE A 2 -3.63 16.46 8.92
N ILE A 3 -4.70 17.16 9.25
CA ILE A 3 -4.90 17.76 10.57
C ILE A 3 -4.94 16.66 11.66
N ILE A 4 -5.65 15.56 11.41
CA ILE A 4 -5.72 14.42 12.33
C ILE A 4 -4.32 13.80 12.50
N GLY A 5 -3.60 13.60 11.39
CA GLY A 5 -2.25 13.04 11.42
C GLY A 5 -1.26 13.89 12.22
N LEU A 6 -1.39 15.22 12.17
CA LEU A 6 -0.54 16.13 12.95
C LEU A 6 -0.83 16.09 14.45
N SER A 7 -2.03 15.63 14.85
CA SER A 7 -2.39 15.47 16.26
C SER A 7 -1.95 14.12 16.86
N LEU A 8 -1.52 13.17 16.04
CA LEU A 8 -1.09 11.85 16.48
C LEU A 8 0.30 11.87 17.10
N LYS A 9 0.48 11.00 18.08
CA LYS A 9 1.73 10.86 18.85
C LYS A 9 2.31 9.46 18.64
N LYS A 10 3.61 9.31 18.91
CA LYS A 10 4.28 8.01 18.91
C LYS A 10 3.49 6.99 19.75
N GLY A 11 3.25 5.83 19.20
CA GLY A 11 2.47 4.75 19.79
C GLY A 11 0.97 4.79 19.45
N ASP A 12 0.49 5.85 18.82
CA ASP A 12 -0.90 5.90 18.35
C ASP A 12 -1.11 4.99 17.14
N ILE A 13 -2.37 4.62 16.93
CA ILE A 13 -2.80 3.83 15.77
C ILE A 13 -3.74 4.70 14.92
N PHE A 14 -3.43 4.80 13.65
CA PHE A 14 -4.24 5.51 12.67
C PHE A 14 -4.87 4.50 11.70
N ILE A 15 -6.19 4.45 11.66
CA ILE A 15 -6.95 3.52 10.80
C ILE A 15 -7.74 4.33 9.79
N ILE A 16 -7.60 3.99 8.52
CA ILE A 16 -8.33 4.65 7.45
C ILE A 16 -8.81 3.63 6.42
N GLU A 17 -10.07 3.77 6.00
CA GLU A 17 -10.68 2.96 4.94
C GLU A 17 -10.76 3.75 3.65
N ASN A 18 -10.33 3.14 2.55
CA ASN A 18 -10.47 3.67 1.19
C ASN A 18 -10.09 5.16 1.08
N PRO A 19 -8.85 5.54 1.46
CA PRO A 19 -8.44 6.95 1.42
C PRO A 19 -8.41 7.53 0.01
N GLU A 20 -8.40 6.66 -1.01
CA GLU A 20 -8.36 7.03 -2.42
C GLU A 20 -9.70 7.43 -3.01
N ILE A 21 -10.83 7.21 -2.31
CA ILE A 21 -12.17 7.53 -2.84
C ILE A 21 -12.26 9.02 -3.17
N HIS A 22 -12.70 9.31 -4.40
CA HIS A 22 -12.84 10.67 -4.96
C HIS A 22 -11.53 11.45 -5.11
N LEU A 23 -10.37 10.79 -5.04
CA LEU A 23 -9.07 11.45 -5.18
C LEU A 23 -8.45 11.22 -6.56
N HIS A 24 -7.78 12.24 -7.06
CA HIS A 24 -6.93 12.13 -8.23
C HIS A 24 -5.68 11.28 -7.91
N PRO A 25 -5.12 10.50 -8.88
CA PRO A 25 -3.92 9.69 -8.65
C PRO A 25 -2.74 10.44 -8.00
N LYS A 26 -2.55 11.70 -8.35
CA LYS A 26 -1.51 12.54 -7.71
C LYS A 26 -1.74 12.72 -6.21
N ALA A 27 -2.99 12.90 -5.80
CA ALA A 27 -3.35 13.01 -4.38
C ALA A 27 -3.13 11.69 -3.65
N ILE A 28 -3.44 10.56 -4.28
CA ILE A 28 -3.19 9.22 -3.73
C ILE A 28 -1.69 9.02 -3.47
N SER A 29 -0.84 9.44 -4.41
CA SER A 29 0.62 9.38 -4.22
C SER A 29 1.08 10.18 -3.00
N LYS A 30 0.51 11.37 -2.79
CA LYS A 30 0.82 12.19 -1.61
C LYS A 30 0.36 11.54 -0.31
N PHE A 31 -0.74 10.81 -0.32
CA PHE A 31 -1.16 10.01 0.84
C PHE A 31 -0.15 8.94 1.21
N ALA A 32 0.43 8.25 0.23
CA ALA A 32 1.46 7.25 0.50
C ALA A 32 2.67 7.89 1.19
N ASP A 33 3.13 9.05 0.74
CA ASP A 33 4.21 9.80 1.40
C ASP A 33 3.83 10.19 2.83
N PHE A 34 2.60 10.61 3.04
CA PHE A 34 2.09 10.97 4.36
C PHE A 34 2.05 9.77 5.30
N PHE A 35 1.59 8.61 4.84
CA PHE A 35 1.58 7.40 5.66
C PHE A 35 3.00 6.94 6.03
N ALA A 36 3.93 7.01 5.09
CA ALA A 36 5.34 6.71 5.38
C ALA A 36 5.92 7.69 6.43
N PHE A 37 5.54 8.96 6.36
CA PHE A 37 5.91 9.95 7.37
C PHE A 37 5.36 9.58 8.75
N LEU A 38 4.08 9.19 8.85
CA LEU A 38 3.49 8.77 10.12
C LEU A 38 4.22 7.57 10.72
N VAL A 39 4.54 6.58 9.90
CA VAL A 39 5.29 5.39 10.33
C VAL A 39 6.68 5.79 10.85
N SER A 40 7.35 6.74 10.20
CA SER A 40 8.65 7.25 10.66
C SER A 40 8.59 7.93 12.02
N LYS A 41 7.41 8.39 12.43
CA LYS A 41 7.16 9.00 13.74
C LYS A 41 6.72 7.99 14.79
N GLY A 42 6.71 6.69 14.48
CA GLY A 42 6.32 5.63 15.41
C GLY A 42 4.80 5.45 15.53
N ILE A 43 4.04 5.89 14.56
CA ILE A 43 2.59 5.71 14.49
C ILE A 43 2.31 4.48 13.64
N GLN A 44 1.47 3.57 14.14
CA GLN A 44 1.00 2.44 13.36
C GLN A 44 -0.12 2.92 12.42
N VAL A 45 0.00 2.61 11.13
CA VAL A 45 -1.01 2.96 10.13
C VAL A 45 -1.64 1.69 9.58
N ILE A 46 -2.95 1.62 9.63
CA ILE A 46 -3.73 0.51 9.08
C ILE A 46 -4.64 1.07 7.98
N ILE A 47 -4.47 0.58 6.77
CA ILE A 47 -5.18 1.09 5.61
C ILE A 47 -5.93 -0.05 4.92
N GLU A 48 -7.21 0.15 4.69
CA GLU A 48 -7.97 -0.66 3.73
C GLU A 48 -8.03 0.10 2.40
N THR A 49 -7.63 -0.54 1.32
CA THR A 49 -7.59 0.11 0.00
C THR A 49 -7.84 -0.86 -1.14
N HIS A 50 -8.41 -0.35 -2.22
CA HIS A 50 -8.52 -1.02 -3.51
C HIS A 50 -7.65 -0.34 -4.59
N SER A 51 -6.78 0.58 -4.18
CA SER A 51 -5.98 1.39 -5.10
C SER A 51 -4.63 0.72 -5.44
N ASN A 52 -4.47 0.36 -6.71
CA ASN A 52 -3.19 -0.08 -7.23
C ASN A 52 -2.16 1.07 -7.27
N TYR A 53 -2.61 2.32 -7.41
CA TYR A 53 -1.73 3.49 -7.35
C TYR A 53 -1.07 3.62 -5.99
N LEU A 54 -1.83 3.42 -4.92
CA LEU A 54 -1.29 3.47 -3.56
C LEU A 54 -0.21 2.40 -3.36
N LEU A 55 -0.48 1.17 -3.76
CA LEU A 55 0.48 0.07 -3.65
C LEU A 55 1.72 0.31 -4.51
N SER A 56 1.55 0.80 -5.73
CA SER A 56 2.68 1.12 -6.61
C SER A 56 3.56 2.21 -6.02
N LYS A 57 2.95 3.22 -5.41
CA LYS A 57 3.71 4.29 -4.75
C LYS A 57 4.44 3.78 -3.50
N LEU A 58 3.81 2.91 -2.71
CA LEU A 58 4.47 2.29 -1.56
C LEU A 58 5.69 1.48 -1.99
N ARG A 59 5.60 0.73 -3.08
CA ARG A 59 6.76 0.03 -3.65
C ARG A 59 7.87 0.99 -4.03
N TYR A 60 7.52 2.09 -4.68
CA TYR A 60 8.50 3.09 -5.11
C TYR A 60 9.23 3.73 -3.93
N ILE A 61 8.50 4.17 -2.90
CA ILE A 61 9.14 4.78 -1.73
C ILE A 61 9.94 3.76 -0.90
N ASN A 62 9.53 2.49 -0.87
CA ASN A 62 10.35 1.43 -0.29
C ASN A 62 11.64 1.22 -1.10
N PHE A 63 11.55 1.20 -2.42
CA PHE A 63 12.72 1.13 -3.30
C PHE A 63 13.70 2.29 -3.05
N LYS A 64 13.16 3.49 -2.81
CA LYS A 64 13.94 4.67 -2.44
C LYS A 64 14.46 4.64 -0.99
N LYS A 65 14.16 3.58 -0.25
CA LYS A 65 14.54 3.40 1.16
C LYS A 65 13.99 4.47 2.10
N GLU A 66 12.83 5.04 1.76
CA GLU A 66 12.14 5.99 2.62
C GLU A 66 11.41 5.32 3.77
N PHE A 67 11.14 4.01 3.69
CA PHE A 67 10.79 3.16 4.81
C PHE A 67 11.43 1.77 4.66
N LYS A 68 11.57 1.06 5.77
CA LYS A 68 12.22 -0.25 5.80
C LYS A 68 11.29 -1.34 5.29
N ASP A 69 11.86 -2.43 4.78
CA ASP A 69 11.10 -3.57 4.28
C ASP A 69 10.15 -4.15 5.36
N GLU A 70 10.62 -4.22 6.60
CA GLU A 70 9.85 -4.72 7.74
C GLU A 70 8.75 -3.77 8.24
N ASP A 71 8.73 -2.54 7.78
CA ASP A 71 7.74 -1.53 8.23
C ASP A 71 6.41 -1.63 7.50
N CYS A 72 6.28 -2.49 6.51
CA CYS A 72 5.05 -2.64 5.72
C CYS A 72 4.71 -4.10 5.49
N ILE A 73 3.47 -4.44 5.75
CA ILE A 73 2.90 -5.74 5.39
C ILE A 73 1.54 -5.50 4.72
N ILE A 74 1.27 -6.26 3.67
CA ILE A 74 0.01 -6.21 2.94
C ILE A 74 -0.72 -7.52 3.19
N TYR A 75 -1.97 -7.44 3.63
CA TYR A 75 -2.85 -8.60 3.71
C TYR A 75 -3.85 -8.53 2.55
N TYR A 76 -3.64 -9.38 1.57
CA TYR A 76 -4.54 -9.49 0.42
C TYR A 76 -5.61 -10.54 0.69
N LYS A 77 -6.84 -10.21 0.38
CA LYS A 77 -7.96 -11.14 0.43
C LYS A 77 -8.78 -11.06 -0.83
N ASP A 78 -9.02 -12.20 -1.46
CA ASP A 78 -10.03 -12.34 -2.49
C ASP A 78 -11.28 -13.06 -1.93
N GLN A 79 -12.26 -13.35 -2.79
CA GLN A 79 -13.50 -13.98 -2.37
C GLN A 79 -13.35 -15.47 -2.01
N GLN A 80 -12.26 -16.10 -2.38
CA GLN A 80 -12.09 -17.55 -2.30
C GLN A 80 -11.03 -18.00 -1.30
N THR A 81 -10.16 -17.09 -0.86
CA THR A 81 -9.04 -17.39 0.02
C THR A 81 -9.07 -16.60 1.32
N ASP A 82 -8.39 -17.11 2.33
CA ASP A 82 -8.05 -16.32 3.52
C ASP A 82 -7.03 -15.24 3.18
N PHE A 83 -6.77 -14.35 4.14
CA PHE A 83 -5.77 -13.32 3.97
C PHE A 83 -4.40 -13.90 3.64
N VAL A 84 -3.81 -13.42 2.56
CA VAL A 84 -2.46 -13.79 2.13
C VAL A 84 -1.51 -12.65 2.47
N PRO A 85 -0.48 -12.90 3.32
CA PRO A 85 0.51 -11.86 3.62
C PRO A 85 1.46 -11.66 2.44
N ILE A 86 1.63 -10.39 2.06
CA ILE A 86 2.53 -9.98 0.99
C ILE A 86 3.45 -8.91 1.57
N PHE A 87 4.73 -9.04 1.29
CA PHE A 87 5.76 -8.12 1.75
C PHE A 87 6.32 -7.31 0.59
N ILE A 88 6.90 -6.15 0.91
CA ILE A 88 7.64 -5.35 -0.06
C ILE A 88 9.11 -5.42 0.33
N HIS A 89 9.95 -5.88 -0.59
CA HIS A 89 11.40 -5.95 -0.39
C HIS A 89 12.12 -5.33 -1.58
N SER A 90 12.86 -4.25 -1.33
CA SER A 90 13.55 -3.48 -2.38
C SER A 90 12.64 -3.12 -3.56
N GLY A 91 11.42 -2.70 -3.26
CA GLY A 91 10.42 -2.29 -4.24
C GLY A 91 9.69 -3.44 -4.94
N LYS A 92 9.91 -4.69 -4.54
CA LYS A 92 9.29 -5.87 -5.14
C LYS A 92 8.35 -6.54 -4.15
N PHE A 93 7.26 -7.12 -4.65
CA PHE A 93 6.40 -7.97 -3.83
C PHE A 93 7.08 -9.31 -3.58
N THR A 94 7.06 -9.77 -2.35
CA THR A 94 7.64 -11.04 -1.93
C THR A 94 6.70 -11.80 -0.99
N ASN A 95 6.92 -13.12 -0.89
CA ASN A 95 6.30 -13.94 0.15
C ASN A 95 7.10 -13.86 1.46
N ILE A 96 6.68 -14.62 2.47
CA ILE A 96 7.37 -14.66 3.77
C ILE A 96 8.82 -15.16 3.67
N ASN A 97 9.14 -15.96 2.66
CA ASN A 97 10.49 -16.48 2.39
C ASN A 97 11.36 -15.51 1.59
N ARG A 98 10.87 -14.29 1.34
CA ARG A 98 11.51 -13.25 0.50
C ARG A 98 11.64 -13.63 -0.98
N GLU A 99 10.90 -14.61 -1.43
CA GLU A 99 10.83 -14.97 -2.85
C GLU A 99 9.94 -13.98 -3.59
N LYS A 100 10.41 -13.50 -4.74
CA LYS A 100 9.62 -12.59 -5.57
C LYS A 100 8.35 -13.29 -6.03
N ILE A 101 7.23 -12.60 -5.87
CA ILE A 101 5.92 -13.07 -6.35
C ILE A 101 5.27 -12.02 -7.23
N ASN A 102 4.34 -12.46 -8.07
CA ASN A 102 3.40 -11.56 -8.70
C ASN A 102 2.27 -11.28 -7.73
N PHE A 103 1.74 -10.07 -7.75
CA PHE A 103 0.58 -9.76 -6.91
C PHE A 103 -0.57 -10.68 -7.33
N PRO A 104 -1.39 -11.17 -6.37
CA PRO A 104 -2.49 -12.08 -6.69
C PRO A 104 -3.40 -11.56 -7.80
N THR A 105 -3.91 -12.51 -8.60
CA THR A 105 -4.81 -12.22 -9.71
C THR A 105 -6.05 -11.46 -9.26
N GLY A 106 -6.61 -10.65 -10.14
CA GLY A 106 -7.83 -9.90 -9.88
C GLY A 106 -7.63 -8.49 -9.33
N PHE A 107 -6.41 -8.08 -9.02
CA PHE A 107 -6.12 -6.72 -8.55
C PHE A 107 -5.48 -5.86 -9.65
N PHE A 108 -4.26 -6.20 -10.09
CA PHE A 108 -3.59 -5.48 -11.17
C PHE A 108 -4.00 -5.96 -12.56
N ASP A 109 -4.32 -7.23 -12.70
CA ASP A 109 -4.63 -7.89 -13.98
C ASP A 109 -5.87 -7.31 -14.64
N THR A 110 -6.85 -6.91 -13.86
CA THR A 110 -8.11 -6.35 -14.37
C THR A 110 -7.88 -5.12 -15.24
N ASP A 111 -6.95 -4.27 -14.85
CA ASP A 111 -6.63 -3.08 -15.62
C ASP A 111 -5.83 -3.41 -16.88
N LEU A 112 -4.95 -4.39 -16.81
CA LEU A 112 -4.17 -4.85 -17.96
C LEU A 112 -5.08 -5.48 -19.02
N ASP A 113 -6.00 -6.35 -18.61
CA ASP A 113 -6.95 -7.00 -19.51
C ASP A 113 -7.80 -5.95 -20.24
N LYS A 114 -8.30 -4.95 -19.53
CA LYS A 114 -9.05 -3.84 -20.12
C LYS A 114 -8.23 -3.06 -21.14
N LEU A 115 -6.97 -2.81 -20.85
CA LEU A 115 -6.07 -2.12 -21.77
C LEU A 115 -5.80 -2.95 -23.03
N MET A 116 -5.76 -4.26 -22.92
CA MET A 116 -5.58 -5.17 -24.07
C MET A 116 -6.82 -5.26 -24.94
N GLU A 117 -8.02 -5.11 -24.38
CA GLU A 117 -9.26 -5.06 -25.14
C GLU A 117 -9.38 -3.80 -26.03
N ILE A 118 -8.73 -2.71 -25.64
CA ILE A 118 -8.74 -1.45 -26.41
C ILE A 118 -7.89 -1.54 -27.69
N ARG A 119 -7.02 -2.51 -27.81
CA ARG A 119 -6.22 -2.77 -29.01
C ARG A 119 -7.00 -3.58 -30.03
#